data_fcd9d1b156405b315171fed686d5f7ec
#
_entry.id   fcd9d1b156405b315171fed686d5f7ec
#
_cell.length_a   1.000
_cell.length_b   1.000
_cell.length_c   1.000
_cell.angle_alpha   90.00
_cell.angle_beta   90.00
_cell.angle_gamma   90.00
#
_symmetry.space_group_name_H-M   'P 1'
#
loop_
_entity.id
_entity.type
_entity.pdbx_description
1 polymer ?
#
loop_
_entity_poly.entity_id
_entity_poly.type
_entity_poly.pdbx_seq_one_letter_code
_entity_poly.pdbx_strand_id
1 'polypeptide(L)'
;MFTRILVPLDGSAPAERALEPAIRLAKHFGGEVILLRVVVPEPVLVALPGLSPRPYDVYDAELRRDQEEAEAYLSGLKLQWHGAGVALHAEVLSGTPAEMIVDVAQGRAVDLIVMSTHGRSGVNRLLYGSVAEAVLRGAHLPILLIPLDQ
;
A
#
# COMPACT_ATOMS: atom_id res chain seq x y z
N MET A 1 -15.79 0.05 16.26
CA MET A 1 -15.69 -1.15 15.43
C MET A 1 -14.46 -1.08 14.53
N PHE A 2 -14.34 -0.12 13.64
CA PHE A 2 -13.15 0.02 12.79
C PHE A 2 -12.18 1.02 13.42
N THR A 3 -11.33 0.53 14.31
CA THR A 3 -10.41 1.36 15.09
C THR A 3 -8.97 1.33 14.59
N ARG A 4 -8.61 0.35 13.77
CA ARG A 4 -7.30 0.27 13.15
C ARG A 4 -7.44 -0.07 11.66
N ILE A 5 -7.33 0.96 10.83
CA ILE A 5 -7.60 0.89 9.39
C ILE A 5 -6.30 0.93 8.62
N LEU A 6 -6.11 -0.03 7.72
CA LEU A 6 -4.95 -0.09 6.82
C LEU A 6 -5.31 0.44 5.45
N VAL A 7 -4.49 1.35 4.93
CA VAL A 7 -4.61 1.89 3.58
C VAL A 7 -3.34 1.60 2.80
N PRO A 8 -3.35 0.59 1.92
CA PRO A 8 -2.25 0.35 1.00
C PRO A 8 -2.22 1.41 -0.09
N LEU A 9 -1.03 1.93 -0.37
CA LEU A 9 -0.78 2.98 -1.37
C LEU A 9 0.37 2.58 -2.28
N ASP A 10 0.25 2.87 -3.56
CA ASP A 10 1.28 2.57 -4.56
C ASP A 10 1.93 3.83 -5.17
N GLY A 11 1.65 4.99 -4.59
CA GLY A 11 2.12 6.28 -5.08
C GLY A 11 1.25 6.89 -6.18
N SER A 12 0.18 6.22 -6.59
CA SER A 12 -0.74 6.73 -7.62
C SER A 12 -1.88 7.54 -7.03
N ALA A 13 -2.39 8.50 -7.81
CA ALA A 13 -3.60 9.25 -7.43
C ALA A 13 -4.84 8.36 -7.25
N PRO A 14 -5.08 7.34 -8.09
CA PRO A 14 -6.17 6.41 -7.86
C PRO A 14 -6.14 5.72 -6.49
N ALA A 15 -4.96 5.28 -6.03
CA ALA A 15 -4.83 4.64 -4.72
C ALA A 15 -5.18 5.58 -3.58
N GLU A 16 -4.87 6.87 -3.70
CA GLU A 16 -5.13 7.89 -2.68
C GLU A 16 -6.62 8.15 -2.46
N ARG A 17 -7.49 7.73 -3.36
CA ARG A 17 -8.94 7.82 -3.16
C ARG A 17 -9.44 7.03 -1.96
N ALA A 18 -8.69 6.05 -1.52
CA ALA A 18 -8.99 5.29 -0.31
C ALA A 18 -8.78 6.09 0.98
N LEU A 19 -7.99 7.17 0.96
CA LEU A 19 -7.64 7.94 2.15
C LEU A 19 -8.82 8.63 2.81
N GLU A 20 -9.59 9.39 2.06
CA GLU A 20 -10.73 10.13 2.63
C GLU A 20 -11.74 9.21 3.31
N PRO A 21 -12.23 8.13 2.67
CA PRO A 21 -13.13 7.19 3.34
C PRO A 21 -12.52 6.54 4.59
N ALA A 22 -11.24 6.16 4.52
CA ALA A 22 -10.55 5.55 5.66
C ALA A 22 -10.44 6.52 6.84
N ILE A 23 -10.05 7.76 6.58
CA ILE A 23 -9.92 8.81 7.61
C ILE A 23 -11.28 9.13 8.22
N ARG A 24 -12.33 9.23 7.42
CA ARG A 24 -13.69 9.47 7.90
C ARG A 24 -14.17 8.36 8.83
N LEU A 25 -13.93 7.10 8.43
CA LEU A 25 -14.27 5.94 9.26
C LEU A 25 -13.49 5.93 10.56
N ALA A 26 -12.16 6.12 10.49
CA ALA A 26 -11.32 6.18 11.68
C ALA A 26 -11.78 7.29 12.62
N LYS A 27 -12.09 8.46 12.10
CA LYS A 27 -12.61 9.57 12.89
C LYS A 27 -13.94 9.23 13.58
N HIS A 28 -14.84 8.58 12.85
CA HIS A 28 -16.15 8.20 13.38
C HIS A 28 -16.03 7.19 14.53
N PHE A 29 -15.13 6.23 14.41
CA PHE A 29 -14.95 5.18 15.42
C PHE A 29 -13.85 5.49 16.46
N GLY A 30 -13.24 6.66 16.41
CA GLY A 30 -12.15 7.03 17.32
C GLY A 30 -10.88 6.22 17.10
N GLY A 31 -10.62 5.82 15.88
CA GLY A 31 -9.50 4.94 15.51
C GLY A 31 -8.32 5.67 14.89
N GLU A 32 -7.44 4.88 14.29
CA GLU A 32 -6.20 5.31 13.64
C GLU A 32 -6.10 4.72 12.23
N VAL A 33 -5.27 5.33 11.38
CA VAL A 33 -5.01 4.85 10.01
C VAL A 33 -3.54 4.54 9.85
N ILE A 34 -3.25 3.38 9.28
CA ILE A 34 -1.90 2.97 8.88
C ILE A 34 -1.78 3.13 7.37
N LEU A 35 -0.89 4.01 6.94
CA LEU A 35 -0.54 4.19 5.53
C LEU A 35 0.60 3.23 5.20
N LEU A 36 0.39 2.33 4.27
CA LEU A 36 1.39 1.34 3.89
C LEU A 36 1.84 1.53 2.44
N ARG A 37 3.12 1.61 2.25
CA ARG A 37 3.76 1.59 0.93
C ARG A 37 4.65 0.35 0.84
N VAL A 38 4.39 -0.51 -0.13
CA VAL A 38 5.23 -1.67 -0.40
C VAL A 38 6.11 -1.37 -1.60
N VAL A 39 7.42 -1.39 -1.39
CA VAL A 39 8.41 -1.27 -2.44
C VAL A 39 8.71 -2.66 -2.98
N VAL A 40 8.55 -2.84 -4.29
CA VAL A 40 8.83 -4.11 -4.96
C VAL A 40 10.29 -4.12 -5.37
N PRO A 41 11.14 -4.99 -4.77
CA PRO A 41 12.52 -5.13 -5.21
C PRO A 41 12.52 -5.61 -6.66
N GLU A 42 13.38 -5.04 -7.50
CA GLU A 42 13.59 -5.60 -8.83
C GLU A 42 14.03 -7.05 -8.68
N PRO A 43 13.45 -7.99 -9.46
CA PRO A 43 13.90 -9.36 -9.42
C PRO A 43 15.39 -9.39 -9.75
N VAL A 44 16.15 -10.07 -8.91
CA VAL A 44 17.53 -10.45 -9.26
C VAL A 44 17.38 -11.26 -10.54
N LEU A 45 17.75 -10.67 -11.66
CA LEU A 45 17.81 -11.39 -12.92
C LEU A 45 18.82 -12.52 -12.71
N VAL A 46 18.29 -13.72 -12.45
CA VAL A 46 19.09 -14.94 -12.50
C VAL A 46 19.81 -14.88 -13.84
N ALA A 47 21.13 -14.91 -13.79
CA ALA A 47 21.99 -14.68 -14.94
C ALA A 47 21.51 -15.49 -16.14
N LEU A 48 20.87 -14.82 -17.09
CA LEU A 48 20.62 -15.38 -18.39
C LEU A 48 21.97 -15.47 -19.10
N PRO A 49 22.26 -16.55 -19.81
CA PRO A 49 23.51 -16.66 -20.55
C PRO A 49 23.71 -15.44 -21.46
N GLY A 50 24.81 -14.69 -21.24
CA GLY A 50 25.14 -13.50 -22.01
C GLY A 50 24.80 -12.16 -21.37
N LEU A 51 24.14 -12.14 -20.20
CA LEU A 51 23.89 -10.93 -19.43
C LEU A 51 24.81 -10.94 -18.21
N SER A 52 25.61 -9.89 -18.06
CA SER A 52 26.37 -9.69 -16.83
C SER A 52 25.42 -9.38 -15.68
N PRO A 53 25.51 -10.10 -14.53
CA PRO A 53 24.72 -9.72 -13.37
C PRO A 53 25.10 -8.28 -12.97
N ARG A 54 24.08 -7.47 -12.66
CA ARG A 54 24.32 -6.18 -12.06
C ARG A 54 25.05 -6.37 -10.73
N PRO A 55 26.03 -5.50 -10.40
CA PRO A 55 26.67 -5.56 -9.10
C PRO A 55 25.63 -5.45 -7.98
N TYR A 56 25.83 -6.21 -6.93
CA TYR A 56 24.95 -6.23 -5.75
C TYR A 56 24.73 -4.82 -5.16
N ASP A 57 25.75 -3.99 -5.20
CA ASP A 57 25.73 -2.61 -4.71
C ASP A 57 24.72 -1.72 -5.45
N VAL A 58 24.46 -2.00 -6.74
CA VAL A 58 23.51 -1.23 -7.55
C VAL A 58 22.06 -1.54 -7.13
N TYR A 59 21.78 -2.81 -6.84
CA TYR A 59 20.46 -3.22 -6.34
C TYR A 59 20.15 -2.61 -4.97
N ASP A 60 21.13 -2.66 -4.08
CA ASP A 60 20.98 -2.09 -2.75
C ASP A 60 20.77 -0.58 -2.81
N ALA A 61 21.47 0.13 -3.70
CA ALA A 61 21.31 1.56 -3.88
C ALA A 61 19.94 1.92 -4.46
N GLU A 62 19.47 1.18 -5.45
CA GLU A 62 18.14 1.37 -6.05
C GLU A 62 17.04 1.10 -5.05
N LEU A 63 17.11 0.00 -4.32
CA LEU A 63 16.13 -0.35 -3.30
C LEU A 63 16.07 0.71 -2.18
N ARG A 64 17.22 1.19 -1.74
CA ARG A 64 17.30 2.25 -0.73
C ARG A 64 16.68 3.54 -1.23
N ARG A 65 16.92 3.92 -2.49
CA ARG A 65 16.29 5.09 -3.10
C ARG A 65 14.78 4.95 -3.15
N ASP A 66 14.27 3.81 -3.57
CA ASP A 66 12.84 3.55 -3.64
C ASP A 66 12.20 3.59 -2.24
N GLN A 67 12.88 3.10 -1.23
CA GLN A 67 12.44 3.19 0.15
C GLN A 67 12.39 4.65 0.63
N GLU A 68 13.42 5.44 0.35
CA GLU A 68 13.47 6.87 0.70
C GLU A 68 12.36 7.66 0.00
N GLU A 69 12.10 7.39 -1.26
CA GLU A 69 10.99 7.99 -2.00
C GLU A 69 9.63 7.62 -1.40
N ALA A 70 9.46 6.36 -1.03
CA ALA A 70 8.24 5.89 -0.39
C ALA A 70 8.02 6.54 0.98
N GLU A 71 9.06 6.67 1.78
CA GLU A 71 9.00 7.36 3.07
C GLU A 71 8.65 8.84 2.91
N ALA A 72 9.27 9.53 1.96
CA ALA A 72 8.98 10.92 1.66
C ALA A 72 7.53 11.09 1.18
N TYR A 73 7.06 10.19 0.34
CA TYR A 73 5.68 10.17 -0.15
C TYR A 73 4.67 10.06 1.00
N LEU A 74 4.85 9.09 1.88
CA LEU A 74 3.95 8.90 3.03
C LEU A 74 4.03 10.06 4.02
N SER A 75 5.22 10.62 4.24
CA SER A 75 5.38 11.80 5.08
C SER A 75 4.63 13.01 4.53
N GLY A 76 4.64 13.20 3.21
CA GLY A 76 3.85 14.22 2.52
C GLY A 76 2.35 14.04 2.73
N LEU A 77 1.85 12.82 2.65
CA LEU A 77 0.44 12.52 2.92
C LEU A 77 0.07 12.77 4.39
N LYS A 78 0.92 12.41 5.33
CA LYS A 78 0.71 12.70 6.76
C LYS A 78 0.59 14.20 7.00
N LEU A 79 1.43 15.00 6.35
CA LEU A 79 1.35 16.47 6.43
C LEU A 79 0.05 16.99 5.81
N GLN A 80 -0.33 16.47 4.66
CA GLN A 80 -1.55 16.87 3.98
C GLN A 80 -2.79 16.64 4.84
N TRP A 81 -2.82 15.55 5.59
CA TRP A 81 -3.98 15.12 6.38
C TRP A 81 -3.83 15.36 7.89
N HIS A 82 -2.79 16.07 8.33
CA HIS A 82 -2.51 16.24 9.76
C HIS A 82 -3.64 16.92 10.54
N GLY A 83 -4.40 17.78 9.89
CA GLY A 83 -5.54 18.48 10.49
C GLY A 83 -6.84 17.68 10.55
N ALA A 84 -6.84 16.42 10.09
CA ALA A 84 -8.06 15.62 10.00
C ALA A 84 -8.57 15.11 11.36
N GLY A 85 -7.75 15.17 12.41
CA GLY A 85 -8.13 14.72 13.75
C GLY A 85 -8.05 13.20 13.94
N VAL A 86 -7.23 12.53 13.14
CA VAL A 86 -7.00 11.07 13.18
C VAL A 86 -5.50 10.83 13.22
N ALA A 87 -5.05 9.91 14.06
CA ALA A 87 -3.66 9.49 14.08
C ALA A 87 -3.31 8.73 12.79
N LEU A 88 -2.29 9.19 12.09
CA LEU A 88 -1.78 8.58 10.87
C LEU A 88 -0.40 8.00 11.13
N HIS A 89 -0.24 6.72 10.87
CA HIS A 89 1.04 6.02 10.94
C HIS A 89 1.51 5.68 9.53
N ALA A 90 2.79 5.78 9.27
CA ALA A 90 3.37 5.44 7.97
C ALA A 90 4.31 4.25 8.11
N GLU A 91 4.19 3.30 7.21
CA GLU A 91 5.05 2.11 7.17
C GLU A 91 5.48 1.82 5.72
N VAL A 92 6.76 1.62 5.51
CA VAL A 92 7.34 1.23 4.23
C VAL A 92 7.97 -0.15 4.38
N LEU A 93 7.55 -1.08 3.55
CA LEU A 93 8.09 -2.44 3.52
C LEU A 93 8.54 -2.79 2.10
N SER A 94 9.43 -3.75 2.00
CA SER A 94 9.87 -4.32 0.72
C SER A 94 9.33 -5.73 0.58
N GLY A 95 8.82 -6.06 -0.59
CA GLY A 95 8.33 -7.40 -0.86
C GLY A 95 7.20 -7.43 -1.89
N THR A 96 6.43 -8.51 -1.87
CA THR A 96 5.25 -8.67 -2.71
C THR A 96 4.08 -7.89 -2.09
N PRO A 97 3.47 -6.94 -2.80
CA PRO A 97 2.46 -6.05 -2.21
C PRO A 97 1.34 -6.76 -1.48
N ALA A 98 0.68 -7.73 -2.10
CA ALA A 98 -0.46 -8.41 -1.47
C ALA A 98 -0.06 -9.18 -0.20
N GLU A 99 1.07 -9.86 -0.21
CA GLU A 99 1.58 -10.59 0.95
C GLU A 99 1.90 -9.63 2.10
N MET A 100 2.59 -8.53 1.81
CA MET A 100 2.94 -7.53 2.82
C MET A 100 1.71 -6.86 3.42
N ILE A 101 0.70 -6.57 2.61
CA ILE A 101 -0.57 -6.03 3.10
C ILE A 101 -1.23 -6.98 4.10
N VAL A 102 -1.31 -8.26 3.75
CA VAL A 102 -1.89 -9.29 4.63
C VAL A 102 -1.08 -9.44 5.92
N ASP A 103 0.24 -9.50 5.80
CA ASP A 103 1.14 -9.64 6.95
C ASP A 103 1.01 -8.45 7.93
N VAL A 104 0.97 -7.22 7.40
CA VAL A 104 0.77 -6.02 8.22
C VAL A 104 -0.61 -6.04 8.86
N ALA A 105 -1.64 -6.41 8.11
CA ALA A 105 -2.99 -6.48 8.64
C ALA A 105 -3.09 -7.43 9.83
N GLN A 106 -2.46 -8.58 9.75
CA GLN A 106 -2.42 -9.55 10.85
C GLN A 106 -1.51 -9.09 12.00
N GLY A 107 -0.29 -8.68 11.69
CA GLY A 107 0.70 -8.30 12.69
C GLY A 107 0.35 -7.03 13.48
N ARG A 108 -0.42 -6.14 12.89
CA ARG A 108 -0.88 -4.89 13.52
C ARG A 108 -2.30 -4.96 14.05
N ALA A 109 -2.94 -6.13 14.02
CA ALA A 109 -4.35 -6.31 14.43
C ALA A 109 -5.28 -5.30 13.73
N VAL A 110 -5.13 -5.15 12.44
CA VAL A 110 -5.99 -4.31 11.60
C VAL A 110 -7.38 -4.91 11.53
N ASP A 111 -8.40 -4.08 11.62
CA ASP A 111 -9.80 -4.53 11.58
C ASP A 111 -10.55 -4.12 10.30
N LEU A 112 -9.91 -3.30 9.47
CA LEU A 112 -10.42 -2.94 8.15
C LEU A 112 -9.28 -2.58 7.21
N ILE A 113 -9.31 -3.10 5.99
CA ILE A 113 -8.47 -2.61 4.89
C ILE A 113 -9.34 -1.74 3.99
N VAL A 114 -8.87 -0.55 3.64
CA VAL A 114 -9.52 0.33 2.66
C VAL A 114 -8.55 0.53 1.50
N MET A 115 -8.96 0.14 0.31
CA MET A 115 -8.10 0.26 -0.88
C MET A 115 -8.92 0.57 -2.13
N SER A 116 -8.29 1.16 -3.13
CA SER A 116 -8.92 1.37 -4.43
C SER A 116 -8.86 0.10 -5.28
N THR A 117 -9.80 -0.02 -6.21
CA THR A 117 -9.91 -1.22 -7.06
C THR A 117 -8.83 -1.29 -8.13
N HIS A 118 -8.34 -0.15 -8.62
CA HIS A 118 -7.30 -0.09 -9.65
C HIS A 118 -6.26 0.94 -9.25
N GLY A 119 -5.02 0.51 -9.02
CA GLY A 119 -3.89 1.40 -8.82
C GLY A 119 -3.28 1.83 -10.16
N ARG A 120 -1.99 1.60 -10.31
CA ARG A 120 -1.21 2.00 -11.50
C ARG A 120 -1.63 1.32 -12.80
N SER A 121 -2.20 0.13 -12.74
CA SER A 121 -2.42 -0.68 -13.95
C SER A 121 -3.72 -0.38 -14.70
N GLY A 122 -4.63 0.39 -14.21
CA GLY A 122 -5.80 0.98 -14.86
C GLY A 122 -6.55 0.18 -15.93
N VAL A 123 -6.32 -1.12 -16.07
CA VAL A 123 -6.82 -1.92 -17.18
C VAL A 123 -7.74 -3.02 -16.67
N ASN A 124 -8.93 -3.00 -17.15
CA ASN A 124 -9.99 -4.00 -17.16
C ASN A 124 -11.15 -3.79 -16.21
N ARG A 125 -12.28 -3.65 -16.87
CA ARG A 125 -13.62 -3.35 -16.35
C ARG A 125 -14.24 -4.43 -15.46
N LEU A 126 -13.59 -5.59 -15.28
CA LEU A 126 -14.17 -6.74 -14.61
C LEU A 126 -13.36 -7.25 -13.43
N LEU A 127 -12.17 -6.70 -13.21
CA LEU A 127 -11.28 -7.16 -12.15
C LEU A 127 -10.97 -6.02 -11.20
N TYR A 128 -10.99 -6.33 -9.92
CA TYR A 128 -10.67 -5.38 -8.85
C TYR A 128 -9.20 -4.96 -8.81
N GLY A 129 -8.38 -5.42 -9.76
CA GLY A 129 -6.93 -5.29 -9.76
C GLY A 129 -6.24 -6.49 -9.11
N SER A 130 -5.04 -6.82 -9.57
CA SER A 130 -4.32 -8.02 -9.12
C SER A 130 -4.01 -8.01 -7.63
N VAL A 131 -3.60 -6.86 -7.09
CA VAL A 131 -3.30 -6.73 -5.66
C VAL A 131 -4.58 -6.83 -4.83
N ALA A 132 -5.65 -6.14 -5.21
CA ALA A 132 -6.92 -6.18 -4.51
C ALA A 132 -7.50 -7.60 -4.47
N GLU A 133 -7.46 -8.34 -5.58
CA GLU A 133 -7.90 -9.72 -5.62
C GLU A 133 -7.08 -10.63 -4.71
N ALA A 134 -5.75 -10.48 -4.72
CA ALA A 134 -4.88 -11.29 -3.87
C ALA A 134 -5.10 -10.98 -2.38
N VAL A 135 -5.32 -9.73 -2.03
CA VAL A 135 -5.66 -9.31 -0.66
C VAL A 135 -7.02 -9.88 -0.24
N LEU A 136 -8.02 -9.83 -1.13
CA LEU A 136 -9.34 -10.42 -0.86
C LEU A 136 -9.28 -11.92 -0.56
N ARG A 137 -8.38 -12.63 -1.22
CA ARG A 137 -8.19 -14.07 -1.00
C ARG A 137 -7.39 -14.38 0.26
N GLY A 138 -6.42 -13.53 0.59
CA GLY A 138 -5.49 -13.78 1.69
C GLY A 138 -5.88 -13.18 3.03
N ALA A 139 -6.60 -12.06 3.03
CA ALA A 139 -7.00 -11.40 4.25
C ALA A 139 -8.32 -11.97 4.78
N HIS A 140 -8.34 -12.31 6.06
CA HIS A 140 -9.53 -12.79 6.75
C HIS A 140 -10.15 -11.69 7.61
N LEU A 141 -10.33 -10.50 7.02
CA LEU A 141 -10.91 -9.34 7.68
C LEU A 141 -11.68 -8.48 6.67
N PRO A 142 -12.54 -7.58 7.14
CA PRO A 142 -13.30 -6.70 6.24
C PRO A 142 -12.41 -5.87 5.33
N ILE A 143 -12.83 -5.73 4.09
CA ILE A 143 -12.15 -4.92 3.08
C ILE A 143 -13.18 -4.00 2.44
N LEU A 144 -12.91 -2.70 2.45
CA LEU A 144 -13.68 -1.71 1.74
C LEU A 144 -12.96 -1.35 0.44
N LEU A 145 -13.58 -1.66 -0.68
CA LEU A 145 -13.06 -1.33 -2.00
C LEU A 145 -13.67 -0.02 -2.49
N ILE A 146 -12.83 0.94 -2.84
CA ILE A 146 -13.24 2.22 -3.40
C ILE A 146 -13.13 2.13 -4.91
N PRO A 147 -14.24 2.15 -5.65
CA PRO A 147 -14.18 2.09 -7.11
C PRO A 147 -13.61 3.38 -7.67
N LEU A 148 -12.94 3.27 -8.81
CA LEU A 148 -12.57 4.44 -9.58
C LEU A 148 -13.84 4.95 -10.29
N ASP A 149 -14.05 6.25 -10.23
CA ASP A 149 -15.09 6.88 -11.04
C ASP A 149 -14.77 6.68 -12.52
N GLN A 150 -15.77 6.35 -13.26
CA GLN A 150 -15.65 6.24 -14.71
C GLN A 150 -15.52 7.62 -15.36
#